data_d7cf03dc2b0c95a5311f5f99874e60cb
#
_entry.id   d7cf03dc2b0c95a5311f5f99874e60cb
#
_cell.length_a   1.000
_cell.length_b   1.000
_cell.length_c   1.000
_cell.angle_alpha   90.00
_cell.angle_beta   90.00
_cell.angle_gamma   90.00
#
_symmetry.space_group_name_H-M   'P 1'
#
loop_
_entity.id
_entity.type
_entity.pdbx_description
1 polymer ?
#
loop_
_entity_poly.entity_id
_entity_poly.type
_entity_poly.pdbx_seq_one_letter_code
_entity_poly.pdbx_strand_id
1 'polypeptide(L)'
;FKPIKPTASAARMYGKPRVAAESFTAFDLHWNEHFEFLKDYADYHFIEGVTHNVFHTYTHNPQINFLPPGTSMGSKIGTPFLRGQTWWPYMKEFTTYLARCSYLLERGQSVSDVLWYLGDEISHKPDQEYPFPAGYKYDYCNPDVLLNRLSVKDGMVVTPEGLSYKFIWIPENKRMLPETLERIQTL
;
A
#
# COMPACT_ATOMS: atom_id res chain seq x y z
N PHE A 1 8.44 -5.68 7.15
CA PHE A 1 7.63 -4.69 6.45
C PHE A 1 6.23 -4.67 7.04
N LYS A 2 5.73 -3.49 7.38
CA LYS A 2 4.34 -3.33 7.80
C LYS A 2 3.44 -3.70 6.61
N PRO A 3 2.29 -4.31 6.85
CA PRO A 3 1.44 -4.80 5.78
C PRO A 3 0.83 -3.64 4.99
N ILE A 4 1.36 -3.34 3.82
CA ILE A 4 0.86 -2.32 2.91
C ILE A 4 -0.51 -2.75 2.36
N LYS A 5 -0.61 -3.99 1.92
CA LYS A 5 -1.80 -4.53 1.26
C LYS A 5 -3.10 -4.41 2.07
N PRO A 6 -3.14 -4.74 3.37
CA PRO A 6 -4.36 -4.52 4.17
C PRO A 6 -4.78 -3.06 4.25
N THR A 7 -3.83 -2.14 4.40
CA THR A 7 -4.11 -0.70 4.44
C THR A 7 -4.66 -0.20 3.09
N ALA A 8 -4.05 -0.64 1.99
CA ALA A 8 -4.52 -0.29 0.65
C ALA A 8 -5.90 -0.85 0.36
N SER A 9 -6.17 -2.11 0.74
CA SER A 9 -7.48 -2.74 0.62
C SER A 9 -8.54 -1.97 1.42
N ALA A 10 -8.25 -1.65 2.69
CA ALA A 10 -9.16 -0.86 3.52
C ALA A 10 -9.46 0.51 2.89
N ALA A 11 -8.44 1.21 2.41
CA ALA A 11 -8.63 2.49 1.75
C ALA A 11 -9.60 2.38 0.56
N ARG A 12 -9.43 1.37 -0.29
CA ARG A 12 -10.30 1.11 -1.45
C ARG A 12 -11.73 0.80 -1.02
N MET A 13 -11.91 -0.09 -0.03
CA MET A 13 -13.23 -0.48 0.49
C MET A 13 -14.02 0.70 1.06
N TYR A 14 -13.34 1.73 1.53
CA TYR A 14 -13.95 2.93 2.12
C TYR A 14 -13.81 4.18 1.24
N GLY A 15 -13.51 4.01 -0.05
CA GLY A 15 -13.47 5.10 -1.03
C GLY A 15 -12.37 6.13 -0.79
N LYS A 16 -11.25 5.74 -0.20
CA LYS A 16 -10.10 6.62 0.01
C LYS A 16 -9.12 6.49 -1.15
N PRO A 17 -8.97 7.51 -1.99
CA PRO A 17 -8.11 7.41 -3.19
C PRO A 17 -6.61 7.44 -2.85
N ARG A 18 -6.25 7.96 -1.66
CA ARG A 18 -4.86 8.14 -1.27
C ARG A 18 -4.46 7.19 -0.17
N VAL A 19 -3.41 6.43 -0.43
CA VAL A 19 -2.72 5.55 0.52
C VAL A 19 -1.30 6.06 0.66
N ALA A 20 -1.02 6.74 1.76
CA ALA A 20 0.32 7.24 2.05
C ALA A 20 1.15 6.20 2.80
N ALA A 21 2.43 6.14 2.47
CA ALA A 21 3.40 5.37 3.22
C ALA A 21 4.65 6.19 3.48
N GLU A 22 5.19 6.13 4.69
CA GLU A 22 6.56 6.55 4.95
C GLU A 22 7.47 5.67 4.10
N SER A 23 8.28 6.29 3.27
CA SER A 23 9.04 5.61 2.24
C SER A 23 10.51 5.99 2.31
N PHE A 24 11.36 5.04 1.90
CA PHE A 24 12.80 5.23 1.79
C PHE A 24 13.50 5.40 3.15
N THR A 25 12.90 4.90 4.22
CA THR A 25 13.55 4.85 5.54
C THR A 25 14.65 3.80 5.53
N ALA A 26 15.89 4.23 5.41
CA ALA A 26 17.05 3.37 5.59
C ALA A 26 17.38 3.22 7.08
N PHE A 27 17.78 2.02 7.48
CA PHE A 27 18.41 1.77 8.77
C PHE A 27 19.90 1.51 8.53
N ASP A 28 20.76 2.13 9.30
CA ASP A 28 22.20 2.10 9.11
C ASP A 28 22.62 2.66 7.73
N LEU A 29 22.91 3.95 7.68
CA LEU A 29 23.26 4.67 6.45
C LEU A 29 24.47 4.02 5.75
N HIS A 30 24.22 3.35 4.66
CA HIS A 30 25.25 2.72 3.84
C HIS A 30 25.70 3.60 2.67
N TRP A 31 25.00 4.71 2.41
CA TRP A 31 25.29 5.66 1.33
C TRP A 31 25.22 5.08 -0.08
N ASN A 32 24.46 3.99 -0.24
CA ASN A 32 24.22 3.31 -1.50
C ASN A 32 22.78 3.49 -2.01
N GLU A 33 21.99 4.32 -1.32
CA GLU A 33 20.62 4.64 -1.69
C GLU A 33 20.63 5.62 -2.87
N HIS A 34 20.63 5.10 -4.08
CA HIS A 34 20.51 5.85 -5.33
C HIS A 34 19.17 5.59 -6.00
N PHE A 35 18.84 6.32 -7.05
CA PHE A 35 17.49 6.32 -7.63
C PHE A 35 17.06 4.97 -8.22
N GLU A 36 17.96 4.19 -8.79
CA GLU A 36 17.62 2.85 -9.26
C GLU A 36 17.13 1.97 -8.10
N PHE A 37 17.89 1.94 -7.02
CA PHE A 37 17.52 1.22 -5.81
C PHE A 37 16.23 1.74 -5.18
N LEU A 38 16.07 3.05 -5.03
CA LEU A 38 14.88 3.67 -4.46
C LEU A 38 13.65 3.47 -5.34
N LYS A 39 13.83 3.43 -6.67
CA LYS A 39 12.75 3.19 -7.61
C LYS A 39 12.15 1.79 -7.47
N ASP A 40 12.96 0.77 -7.29
CA ASP A 40 12.48 -0.60 -7.10
C ASP A 40 11.58 -0.71 -5.86
N TYR A 41 11.94 -0.04 -4.77
CA TYR A 41 11.08 0.04 -3.58
C TYR A 41 9.79 0.83 -3.83
N ALA A 42 9.87 1.94 -4.56
CA ALA A 42 8.69 2.72 -4.91
C ALA A 42 7.73 1.92 -5.80
N ASP A 43 8.25 1.20 -6.78
CA ASP A 43 7.46 0.36 -7.69
C ASP A 43 6.77 -0.78 -6.92
N TYR A 44 7.49 -1.41 -6.00
CA TYR A 44 6.90 -2.40 -5.11
C TYR A 44 5.75 -1.81 -4.26
N HIS A 45 5.96 -0.63 -3.69
CA HIS A 45 4.92 0.08 -2.95
C HIS A 45 3.69 0.37 -3.81
N PHE A 46 3.88 0.82 -5.05
CA PHE A 46 2.78 1.07 -5.99
C PHE A 46 2.03 -0.22 -6.34
N ILE A 47 2.72 -1.32 -6.58
CA ILE A 47 2.10 -2.62 -6.86
C ILE A 47 1.25 -3.10 -5.67
N GLU A 48 1.72 -2.88 -4.44
CA GLU A 48 0.98 -3.23 -3.22
C GLU A 48 -0.18 -2.28 -2.90
N GLY A 49 -0.24 -1.12 -3.56
CA GLY A 49 -1.35 -0.18 -3.48
C GLY A 49 -1.08 1.13 -2.74
N VAL A 50 0.17 1.43 -2.43
CA VAL A 50 0.55 2.81 -2.03
C VAL A 50 0.34 3.72 -3.23
N THR A 51 -0.21 4.91 -2.99
CA THR A 51 -0.37 5.93 -4.03
C THR A 51 0.38 7.21 -3.71
N HIS A 52 0.96 7.31 -2.51
CA HIS A 52 1.63 8.52 -2.06
C HIS A 52 2.84 8.18 -1.18
N ASN A 53 4.04 8.40 -1.71
CA ASN A 53 5.28 8.20 -0.97
C ASN A 53 5.61 9.44 -0.13
N VAL A 54 5.77 9.26 1.18
CA VAL A 54 6.23 10.28 2.12
C VAL A 54 7.70 10.02 2.42
N PHE A 55 8.54 10.92 1.97
CA PHE A 55 9.99 10.73 2.04
C PHE A 55 10.52 10.77 3.47
N HIS A 56 11.27 9.77 3.87
CA HIS A 56 12.02 9.78 5.11
C HIS A 56 13.52 9.65 4.81
N THR A 57 14.31 10.77 4.79
CA THR A 57 13.83 12.04 5.31
C THR A 57 14.57 13.23 4.69
N TYR A 58 13.89 14.36 4.60
CA TYR A 58 14.51 15.65 4.29
C TYR A 58 14.79 16.39 5.60
N THR A 59 16.06 16.48 5.96
CA THR A 59 16.50 17.12 7.20
C THR A 59 16.78 18.60 6.96
N HIS A 60 16.35 19.45 7.90
CA HIS A 60 16.68 20.86 7.86
C HIS A 60 18.19 21.07 7.90
N ASN A 61 18.71 21.75 6.89
CA ASN A 61 20.14 22.09 6.77
C ASN A 61 20.29 23.60 6.48
N PRO A 62 20.36 24.43 7.54
CA PRO A 62 20.43 25.88 7.38
C PRO A 62 21.81 26.36 6.94
N GLN A 63 22.82 25.54 7.09
CA GLN A 63 24.20 25.95 6.86
C GLN A 63 24.64 25.55 5.44
N ILE A 64 24.75 26.57 4.57
CA ILE A 64 25.10 26.37 3.16
C ILE A 64 26.58 26.06 2.92
N ASN A 65 27.43 26.33 3.91
CA ASN A 65 28.90 26.16 3.82
C ASN A 65 29.41 24.85 4.41
N PHE A 66 28.53 23.95 4.83
CA PHE A 66 28.92 22.63 5.29
C PHE A 66 29.32 21.71 4.15
N LEU A 67 30.27 20.82 4.45
CA LEU A 67 30.63 19.76 3.53
C LEU A 67 29.44 18.84 3.24
N PRO A 68 29.24 18.41 1.98
CA PRO A 68 28.26 17.40 1.66
C PRO A 68 28.47 16.11 2.50
N PRO A 69 27.42 15.38 2.81
CA PRO A 69 26.05 15.57 2.36
C PRO A 69 25.21 16.50 3.27
N GLY A 70 25.74 17.01 4.37
CA GLY A 70 25.02 17.81 5.36
C GLY A 70 24.52 17.02 6.55
N THR A 71 23.41 17.46 7.14
CA THR A 71 22.85 16.88 8.36
C THR A 71 21.82 15.80 8.05
N SER A 72 21.78 14.73 8.86
CA SER A 72 20.72 13.70 8.81
C SER A 72 20.01 13.62 10.18
N MET A 73 18.91 12.89 10.26
CA MET A 73 18.25 12.58 11.53
C MET A 73 19.03 11.53 12.35
N GLY A 74 20.11 11.94 12.97
CA GLY A 74 21.02 11.00 13.63
C GLY A 74 21.81 10.15 12.63
N SER A 75 22.64 9.27 13.12
CA SER A 75 23.58 8.50 12.29
C SER A 75 23.02 7.23 11.70
N LYS A 76 21.74 6.88 11.95
CA LYS A 76 21.26 5.51 11.71
C LYS A 76 19.89 5.38 11.04
N ILE A 77 19.15 6.45 10.83
CA ILE A 77 17.78 6.37 10.29
C ILE A 77 17.56 7.39 9.20
N GLY A 78 16.93 6.93 8.12
CA GLY A 78 16.46 7.74 7.01
C GLY A 78 17.47 7.87 5.88
N THR A 79 16.99 7.80 4.65
CA THR A 79 17.79 8.19 3.49
C THR A 79 17.91 9.70 3.48
N PRO A 80 19.12 10.26 3.49
CA PRO A 80 19.29 11.70 3.55
C PRO A 80 19.01 12.37 2.18
N PHE A 81 17.76 12.78 1.99
CA PHE A 81 17.34 13.55 0.82
C PHE A 81 17.76 15.01 0.97
N LEU A 82 19.04 15.27 0.79
CA LEU A 82 19.66 16.58 1.02
C LEU A 82 20.26 17.14 -0.26
N ARG A 83 20.21 18.46 -0.40
CA ARG A 83 20.82 19.17 -1.54
C ARG A 83 22.33 18.97 -1.69
N GLY A 84 23.02 18.50 -0.65
CA GLY A 84 24.42 18.13 -0.67
C GLY A 84 24.71 16.72 -1.18
N GLN A 85 23.72 15.92 -1.46
CA GLN A 85 23.89 14.60 -2.04
C GLN A 85 24.38 14.67 -3.49
N THR A 86 25.22 13.71 -3.86
CA THR A 86 25.80 13.66 -5.21
C THR A 86 24.76 13.53 -6.31
N TRP A 87 23.65 12.89 -6.04
CA TRP A 87 22.54 12.65 -6.96
C TRP A 87 21.44 13.73 -6.89
N TRP A 88 21.53 14.70 -5.99
CA TRP A 88 20.52 15.75 -5.83
C TRP A 88 20.14 16.50 -7.12
N PRO A 89 21.07 16.82 -8.02
CA PRO A 89 20.72 17.47 -9.29
C PRO A 89 19.70 16.72 -10.13
N TYR A 90 19.59 15.41 -9.94
CA TYR A 90 18.65 14.52 -10.66
C TYR A 90 17.37 14.21 -9.87
N MET A 91 17.19 14.82 -8.70
CA MET A 91 16.04 14.59 -7.82
C MET A 91 14.70 14.91 -8.51
N LYS A 92 14.71 15.90 -9.41
CA LYS A 92 13.52 16.32 -10.16
C LYS A 92 12.97 15.19 -11.04
N GLU A 93 13.82 14.44 -11.70
CA GLU A 93 13.42 13.33 -12.57
C GLU A 93 12.76 12.24 -11.74
N PHE A 94 13.36 11.88 -10.61
CA PHE A 94 12.82 10.86 -9.71
C PHE A 94 11.49 11.29 -9.10
N THR A 95 11.38 12.50 -8.58
CA THR A 95 10.11 12.99 -8.01
C THR A 95 9.04 13.17 -9.06
N THR A 96 9.40 13.53 -10.31
CA THR A 96 8.45 13.60 -11.42
C THR A 96 7.91 12.21 -11.77
N TYR A 97 8.74 11.19 -11.78
CA TYR A 97 8.31 9.80 -11.94
C TYR A 97 7.29 9.41 -10.87
N LEU A 98 7.64 9.58 -9.58
CA LEU A 98 6.75 9.25 -8.47
C LEU A 98 5.42 10.03 -8.54
N ALA A 99 5.48 11.33 -8.85
CA ALA A 99 4.29 12.16 -8.97
C ALA A 99 3.35 11.70 -10.08
N ARG A 100 3.89 11.28 -11.23
CA ARG A 100 3.10 10.74 -12.36
C ARG A 100 2.44 9.42 -11.98
N CYS A 101 3.17 8.50 -11.35
CA CYS A 101 2.60 7.25 -10.85
C CYS A 101 1.50 7.52 -9.81
N SER A 102 1.75 8.36 -8.83
CA SER A 102 0.77 8.76 -7.81
C SER A 102 -0.48 9.36 -8.45
N TYR A 103 -0.31 10.27 -9.41
CA TYR A 103 -1.42 10.92 -10.11
C TYR A 103 -2.34 9.90 -10.81
N LEU A 104 -1.78 8.92 -11.49
CA LEU A 104 -2.55 7.88 -12.19
C LEU A 104 -3.22 6.92 -11.19
N LEU A 105 -2.49 6.49 -10.17
CA LEU A 105 -2.99 5.53 -9.19
C LEU A 105 -4.09 6.13 -8.28
N GLU A 106 -4.02 7.41 -7.95
CA GLU A 106 -5.08 8.09 -7.17
C GLU A 106 -6.37 8.31 -7.97
N ARG A 107 -6.31 8.27 -9.30
CA ARG A 107 -7.46 8.44 -10.20
C ARG A 107 -7.96 7.16 -10.82
N GLY A 108 -7.11 6.17 -10.86
CA GLY A 108 -7.45 4.84 -11.34
C GLY A 108 -8.28 4.07 -10.32
N GLN A 109 -9.05 3.11 -10.80
CA GLN A 109 -9.72 2.14 -9.96
C GLN A 109 -8.92 0.85 -9.95
N SER A 110 -8.68 0.29 -8.76
CA SER A 110 -7.99 -0.98 -8.63
C SER A 110 -8.83 -2.11 -9.21
N VAL A 111 -8.19 -3.01 -9.93
CA VAL A 111 -8.80 -4.23 -10.46
C VAL A 111 -8.23 -5.42 -9.70
N SER A 112 -9.09 -6.15 -9.00
CA SER A 112 -8.77 -7.38 -8.28
C SER A 112 -9.84 -8.43 -8.58
N ASP A 113 -9.45 -9.71 -8.61
CA ASP A 113 -10.37 -10.81 -8.91
C ASP A 113 -11.04 -11.34 -7.64
N VAL A 114 -10.32 -11.32 -6.53
CA VAL A 114 -10.69 -11.98 -5.28
C VAL A 114 -10.86 -10.96 -4.17
N LEU A 115 -11.97 -11.06 -3.45
CA LEU A 115 -12.17 -10.41 -2.18
C LEU A 115 -11.87 -11.41 -1.07
N TRP A 116 -10.78 -11.21 -0.34
CA TRP A 116 -10.36 -12.11 0.72
C TRP A 116 -10.92 -11.66 2.05
N TYR A 117 -11.93 -12.37 2.52
CA TYR A 117 -12.50 -12.14 3.85
C TYR A 117 -11.52 -12.59 4.93
N LEU A 118 -11.24 -11.70 5.88
CA LEU A 118 -10.25 -11.95 6.93
C LEU A 118 -10.79 -12.81 8.10
N GLY A 119 -12.11 -12.98 8.18
CA GLY A 119 -12.78 -13.64 9.29
C GLY A 119 -13.38 -12.66 10.29
N ASP A 120 -14.15 -13.19 11.26
CA ASP A 120 -14.86 -12.37 12.25
C ASP A 120 -13.95 -11.81 13.34
N GLU A 121 -12.86 -12.50 13.64
CA GLU A 121 -11.86 -12.10 14.63
C GLU A 121 -10.63 -11.53 13.93
N ILE A 122 -10.67 -10.23 13.60
CA ILE A 122 -9.55 -9.60 12.91
C ILE A 122 -8.63 -8.90 13.89
N SER A 123 -7.47 -9.46 14.13
CA SER A 123 -6.38 -8.77 14.81
C SER A 123 -5.28 -8.31 13.86
N HIS A 124 -5.06 -9.01 12.76
CA HIS A 124 -3.99 -8.75 11.79
C HIS A 124 -4.22 -9.50 10.47
N LYS A 125 -3.43 -9.23 9.46
CA LYS A 125 -3.47 -10.00 8.21
C LYS A 125 -3.16 -11.48 8.46
N PRO A 126 -3.69 -12.40 7.64
CA PRO A 126 -3.28 -13.80 7.70
C PRO A 126 -1.79 -13.96 7.49
N ASP A 127 -1.16 -14.83 8.29
CA ASP A 127 0.24 -15.23 8.11
C ASP A 127 0.40 -16.26 6.98
N GLN A 128 -0.70 -16.67 6.38
CA GLN A 128 -0.72 -17.63 5.29
C GLN A 128 -0.11 -17.06 4.03
N GLU A 129 0.62 -17.90 3.33
CA GLU A 129 1.02 -17.62 1.96
C GLU A 129 -0.22 -17.45 1.07
N TYR A 130 -0.02 -16.77 -0.02
CA TYR A 130 -1.01 -16.49 -1.05
C TYR A 130 -1.71 -17.78 -1.52
N PRO A 131 -3.02 -17.99 -1.21
CA PRO A 131 -3.69 -19.25 -1.45
C PRO A 131 -4.23 -19.40 -2.89
N PHE A 132 -4.04 -18.39 -3.74
CA PHE A 132 -4.58 -18.36 -5.09
C PHE A 132 -3.54 -18.73 -6.12
N PRO A 133 -3.92 -19.24 -7.31
CA PRO A 133 -3.01 -19.43 -8.41
C PRO A 133 -2.33 -18.11 -8.84
N ALA A 134 -1.15 -18.21 -9.41
CA ALA A 134 -0.43 -17.05 -9.93
C ALA A 134 -1.29 -16.28 -10.96
N GLY A 135 -1.26 -14.96 -10.88
CA GLY A 135 -2.02 -14.06 -11.77
C GLY A 135 -3.34 -13.53 -11.19
N TYR A 136 -3.90 -14.15 -10.16
CA TYR A 136 -5.05 -13.59 -9.45
C TYR A 136 -4.63 -12.47 -8.52
N LYS A 137 -5.36 -11.36 -8.55
CA LYS A 137 -5.19 -10.25 -7.61
C LYS A 137 -6.30 -10.25 -6.58
N TYR A 138 -6.01 -9.70 -5.41
CA TYR A 138 -6.98 -9.68 -4.33
C TYR A 138 -6.94 -8.38 -3.54
N ASP A 139 -8.03 -8.11 -2.84
CA ASP A 139 -8.11 -7.16 -1.74
C ASP A 139 -8.63 -7.86 -0.48
N TYR A 140 -8.22 -7.37 0.69
CA TYR A 140 -8.75 -7.86 1.95
C TYR A 140 -10.07 -7.19 2.30
N CYS A 141 -10.94 -7.92 2.99
CA CYS A 141 -12.23 -7.48 3.45
C CYS A 141 -12.41 -7.83 4.93
N ASN A 142 -12.93 -6.89 5.69
CA ASN A 142 -13.27 -7.07 7.10
C ASN A 142 -14.77 -7.37 7.27
N PRO A 143 -15.26 -7.73 8.49
CA PRO A 143 -16.68 -7.99 8.74
C PRO A 143 -17.61 -6.83 8.37
N ASP A 144 -17.22 -5.58 8.65
CA ASP A 144 -18.06 -4.43 8.31
C ASP A 144 -18.31 -4.33 6.80
N VAL A 145 -17.28 -4.53 5.99
CA VAL A 145 -17.43 -4.53 4.53
C VAL A 145 -18.33 -5.68 4.09
N LEU A 146 -18.09 -6.89 4.58
CA LEU A 146 -18.89 -8.06 4.22
C LEU A 146 -20.37 -7.88 4.56
N LEU A 147 -20.65 -7.45 5.78
CA LEU A 147 -22.03 -7.33 6.31
C LEU A 147 -22.78 -6.15 5.70
N ASN A 148 -22.12 -5.00 5.56
CA ASN A 148 -22.81 -3.74 5.35
C ASN A 148 -22.57 -3.08 3.99
N ARG A 149 -21.55 -3.50 3.23
CA ARG A 149 -21.12 -2.75 2.04
C ARG A 149 -21.16 -3.55 0.73
N LEU A 150 -21.24 -4.86 0.78
CA LEU A 150 -21.26 -5.67 -0.43
C LEU A 150 -22.66 -5.81 -1.02
N SER A 151 -22.74 -5.90 -2.33
CA SER A 151 -23.91 -6.33 -3.07
C SER A 151 -23.49 -7.20 -4.25
N VAL A 152 -24.44 -7.86 -4.91
CA VAL A 152 -24.17 -8.62 -6.13
C VAL A 152 -24.83 -7.92 -7.31
N LYS A 153 -24.07 -7.71 -8.37
CA LYS A 153 -24.52 -7.15 -9.62
C LYS A 153 -23.87 -7.90 -10.78
N ASP A 154 -24.67 -8.38 -11.71
CA ASP A 154 -24.23 -9.10 -12.92
C ASP A 154 -23.30 -10.29 -12.61
N GLY A 155 -23.57 -11.01 -11.50
CA GLY A 155 -22.76 -12.13 -11.04
C GLY A 155 -21.42 -11.77 -10.39
N MET A 156 -21.18 -10.49 -10.12
CA MET A 156 -19.98 -9.99 -9.46
C MET A 156 -20.33 -9.44 -8.09
N VAL A 157 -19.45 -9.62 -7.13
CA VAL A 157 -19.52 -8.95 -5.83
C VAL A 157 -19.01 -7.53 -5.99
N VAL A 158 -19.82 -6.54 -5.63
CA VAL A 158 -19.51 -5.13 -5.83
C VAL A 158 -19.59 -4.33 -4.54
N THR A 159 -18.79 -3.27 -4.46
CA THR A 159 -18.86 -2.26 -3.39
C THR A 159 -19.55 -0.99 -3.87
N PRO A 160 -20.02 -0.12 -2.97
CA PRO A 160 -20.58 1.18 -3.32
C PRO A 160 -19.62 2.07 -4.11
N GLU A 161 -18.32 1.89 -3.91
CA GLU A 161 -17.24 2.63 -4.59
C GLU A 161 -17.01 2.13 -6.03
N GLY A 162 -17.70 1.07 -6.44
CA GLY A 162 -17.63 0.50 -7.79
C GLY A 162 -16.52 -0.53 -7.98
N LEU A 163 -15.88 -1.00 -6.91
CA LEU A 163 -15.00 -2.17 -7.01
C LEU A 163 -15.82 -3.42 -7.31
N SER A 164 -15.27 -4.35 -8.08
CA SER A 164 -15.95 -5.60 -8.42
C SER A 164 -15.00 -6.79 -8.31
N TYR A 165 -15.52 -7.90 -7.78
CA TYR A 165 -14.77 -9.12 -7.54
C TYR A 165 -15.54 -10.33 -8.08
N LYS A 166 -14.82 -11.29 -8.65
CA LYS A 166 -15.38 -12.55 -9.15
C LYS A 166 -15.65 -13.55 -8.04
N PHE A 167 -14.84 -13.51 -6.98
CA PHE A 167 -14.85 -14.50 -5.91
C PHE A 167 -14.71 -13.80 -4.55
N ILE A 168 -15.38 -14.38 -3.55
CA ILE A 168 -15.06 -14.16 -2.15
C ILE A 168 -14.27 -15.37 -1.67
N TRP A 169 -13.06 -15.14 -1.16
CA TRP A 169 -12.29 -16.18 -0.49
C TRP A 169 -12.59 -16.13 1.00
N ILE A 170 -13.07 -17.24 1.52
CA ILE A 170 -13.38 -17.42 2.93
C ILE A 170 -12.28 -18.28 3.54
N PRO A 171 -11.65 -17.87 4.64
CA PRO A 171 -10.61 -18.67 5.28
C PRO A 171 -11.19 -20.00 5.79
N GLU A 172 -10.35 -21.02 5.82
CA GLU A 172 -10.67 -22.31 6.46
C GLU A 172 -10.79 -22.10 7.98
N ASN A 173 -11.89 -21.51 8.41
CA ASN A 173 -12.17 -21.26 9.81
C ASN A 173 -13.35 -22.14 10.25
N LYS A 174 -13.18 -22.83 11.37
CA LYS A 174 -14.23 -23.66 11.96
C LYS A 174 -15.26 -22.84 12.76
N ARG A 175 -15.05 -21.56 12.89
CA ARG A 175 -15.91 -20.64 13.67
C ARG A 175 -16.27 -19.44 12.83
N MET A 176 -17.55 -19.15 12.76
CA MET A 176 -18.10 -18.00 12.07
C MET A 176 -19.34 -17.52 12.84
N LEU A 177 -19.55 -16.23 12.92
CA LEU A 177 -20.76 -15.68 13.51
C LEU A 177 -21.98 -16.00 12.64
N PRO A 178 -23.16 -16.25 13.23
CA PRO A 178 -24.38 -16.55 12.48
C PRO A 178 -24.70 -15.50 11.42
N GLU A 179 -24.58 -14.23 11.77
CA GLU A 179 -24.82 -13.10 10.87
C GLU A 179 -23.88 -13.08 9.66
N THR A 180 -22.62 -13.45 9.85
CA THR A 180 -21.64 -13.60 8.75
C THR A 180 -22.04 -14.72 7.80
N LEU A 181 -22.47 -15.86 8.36
CA LEU A 181 -22.91 -17.00 7.57
C LEU A 181 -24.17 -16.67 6.78
N GLU A 182 -25.19 -16.09 7.42
CA GLU A 182 -26.41 -15.62 6.76
C GLU A 182 -26.10 -14.65 5.64
N ARG A 183 -25.18 -13.72 5.87
CA ARG A 183 -24.78 -12.74 4.86
C ARG A 183 -24.12 -13.39 3.65
N ILE A 184 -23.23 -14.35 3.87
CA ILE A 184 -22.57 -15.10 2.77
C ILE A 184 -23.60 -15.89 1.96
N GLN A 185 -24.63 -16.48 2.61
CA GLN A 185 -25.69 -17.21 1.93
C GLN A 185 -26.61 -16.32 1.09
N THR A 186 -26.67 -15.03 1.41
CA THR A 186 -27.54 -14.07 0.71
C THR A 186 -26.81 -13.25 -0.35
N LEU A 187 -25.51 -13.36 -0.43
CA LEU A 187 -24.67 -12.78 -1.50
C LEU A 187 -24.59 -13.72 -2.70
#